data_6a7216d119177b6809542d47f64f2a99
#
_entry.id   6a7216d119177b6809542d47f64f2a99
#
_cell.length_a   1.000
_cell.length_b   1.000
_cell.length_c   1.000
_cell.angle_alpha   90.00
_cell.angle_beta   90.00
_cell.angle_gamma   90.00
#
_symmetry.space_group_name_H-M   'P 1'
#
loop_
_entity.id
_entity.type
_entity.pdbx_description
1 polymer ?
#
loop_
_entity_poly.entity_id
_entity_poly.type
_entity_poly.pdbx_seq_one_letter_code
_entity_poly.pdbx_strand_id
1 'polypeptide(L)'
;MMKTILALPYPPSVNSYWLSRGNRRYISKRGQLFKKAVYHYVLENNIQKFGDKPLEVSIWIHPRSKVLMDLDNSVKAILDSCQDAGLFDDDVQVQALHVFRTDSVKGGGCSVIIEEFHPV
;
A
#
# COMPACT_ATOMS: atom_id res chain seq x y z
N MET A 1 4.03 19.67 -9.52
CA MET A 1 2.98 18.67 -9.24
C MET A 1 3.58 17.53 -8.43
N MET A 2 2.96 17.18 -7.32
CA MET A 2 3.49 16.13 -6.45
C MET A 2 3.11 14.76 -7.00
N LYS A 3 4.12 13.92 -7.18
CA LYS A 3 3.94 12.53 -7.63
C LYS A 3 5.09 11.70 -7.08
N THR A 4 4.80 10.55 -6.52
CA THR A 4 5.82 9.65 -6.03
C THR A 4 5.53 8.22 -6.47
N ILE A 5 6.60 7.45 -6.65
CA ILE A 5 6.53 6.05 -7.07
C ILE A 5 7.25 5.23 -6.01
N LEU A 6 6.58 4.19 -5.51
CA LEU A 6 7.16 3.26 -4.55
C LEU A 6 7.19 1.86 -5.14
N ALA A 7 8.32 1.18 -4.96
CA ALA A 7 8.46 -0.24 -5.28
C ALA A 7 8.54 -1.00 -3.96
N LEU A 8 7.50 -1.76 -3.66
CA LEU A 8 7.33 -2.38 -2.35
C LEU A 8 7.31 -3.90 -2.46
N PRO A 9 7.57 -4.63 -1.35
CA PRO A 9 7.44 -6.07 -1.36
C PRO A 9 5.98 -6.49 -1.56
N TYR A 10 5.76 -7.79 -1.75
CA TYR A 10 4.43 -8.34 -1.94
C TYR A 10 3.58 -8.06 -0.69
N PRO A 11 2.41 -7.41 -0.85
CA PRO A 11 1.60 -7.04 0.31
C PRO A 11 0.87 -8.24 0.90
N PRO A 12 0.66 -8.26 2.22
CA PRO A 12 -0.21 -9.27 2.81
C PRO A 12 -1.67 -9.00 2.45
N SER A 13 -2.49 -10.04 2.40
CA SER A 13 -3.92 -9.88 2.22
C SER A 13 -4.54 -9.21 3.45
N VAL A 14 -5.73 -8.65 3.31
CA VAL A 14 -6.46 -8.05 4.43
C VAL A 14 -6.63 -9.06 5.57
N ASN A 15 -6.84 -10.33 5.23
CA ASN A 15 -7.00 -11.39 6.23
C ASN A 15 -5.69 -11.79 6.92
N SER A 16 -4.55 -11.50 6.30
CA SER A 16 -3.24 -11.77 6.88
C SER A 16 -2.60 -10.53 7.52
N TYR A 17 -3.15 -9.35 7.26
CA TYR A 17 -2.65 -8.11 7.82
C TYR A 17 -3.20 -7.87 9.23
N TRP A 18 -4.51 -8.09 9.41
CA TRP A 18 -5.20 -7.94 10.67
C TRP A 18 -5.56 -9.29 11.26
N LEU A 19 -5.31 -9.47 12.55
CA LEU A 19 -5.73 -10.65 13.31
C LEU A 19 -6.65 -10.21 14.45
N SER A 20 -7.48 -11.14 14.91
CA SER A 20 -8.39 -10.90 16.02
C SER A 20 -8.07 -11.86 17.17
N ARG A 21 -8.15 -11.36 18.40
CA ARG A 21 -8.05 -12.18 19.62
C ARG A 21 -9.09 -11.64 20.59
N GLY A 22 -10.19 -12.38 20.76
CA GLY A 22 -11.32 -11.89 21.53
C GLY A 22 -11.91 -10.64 20.87
N ASN A 23 -12.03 -9.56 21.61
CA ASN A 23 -12.54 -8.28 21.12
C ASN A 23 -11.46 -7.36 20.56
N ARG A 24 -10.20 -7.84 20.46
CA ARG A 24 -9.09 -7.03 20.00
C ARG A 24 -8.74 -7.36 18.56
N ARG A 25 -8.48 -6.31 17.77
CA ARG A 25 -7.80 -6.43 16.48
C ARG A 25 -6.37 -5.97 16.66
N TYR A 26 -5.47 -6.66 16.02
CA TYR A 26 -4.05 -6.28 16.04
C TYR A 26 -3.41 -6.63 14.71
N ILE A 27 -2.31 -5.95 14.41
CA ILE A 27 -1.57 -6.19 13.16
C ILE A 27 -0.75 -7.46 13.33
N SER A 28 -0.89 -8.40 12.37
CA SER A 28 -0.13 -9.64 12.37
C SER A 28 1.37 -9.38 12.23
N LYS A 29 2.19 -10.38 12.54
CA LYS A 29 3.63 -10.28 12.32
C LYS A 29 3.95 -9.97 10.85
N ARG A 30 3.25 -10.60 9.92
CA ARG A 30 3.40 -10.36 8.48
C ARG A 30 3.02 -8.92 8.13
N GLY A 31 1.94 -8.41 8.71
CA GLY A 31 1.52 -7.02 8.53
C GLY A 31 2.55 -6.05 9.10
N GLN A 32 3.11 -6.34 10.27
CA GLN A 32 4.15 -5.51 10.87
C GLN A 32 5.41 -5.45 10.02
N LEU A 33 5.81 -6.58 9.43
CA LEU A 33 6.97 -6.63 8.53
C LEU A 33 6.75 -5.80 7.28
N PHE A 34 5.56 -5.89 6.69
CA PHE A 34 5.23 -5.09 5.52
C PHE A 34 5.22 -3.59 5.86
N LYS A 35 4.57 -3.22 6.94
CA LYS A 35 4.51 -1.85 7.43
C LYS A 35 5.91 -1.28 7.66
N LYS A 36 6.79 -2.07 8.27
CA LYS A 36 8.18 -1.69 8.51
C LYS A 36 8.95 -1.49 7.20
N ALA A 37 8.73 -2.39 6.23
CA ALA A 37 9.37 -2.27 4.92
C ALA A 37 8.96 -0.99 4.19
N VAL A 38 7.68 -0.62 4.25
CA VAL A 38 7.19 0.63 3.66
C VAL A 38 7.82 1.83 4.37
N TYR A 39 7.85 1.81 5.69
CA TYR A 39 8.46 2.89 6.48
C TYR A 39 9.93 3.11 6.09
N HIS A 40 10.70 2.04 6.02
CA HIS A 40 12.12 2.14 5.64
C HIS A 40 12.30 2.61 4.21
N TYR A 41 11.45 2.16 3.29
CA TYR A 41 11.51 2.63 1.91
C TYR A 41 11.29 4.14 1.83
N VAL A 42 10.32 4.65 2.57
CA VAL A 42 10.01 6.08 2.59
C VAL A 42 11.20 6.87 3.14
N LEU A 43 11.82 6.40 4.22
CA LEU A 43 13.00 7.05 4.79
C LEU A 43 14.20 7.03 3.85
N GLU A 44 14.53 5.85 3.31
CA GLU A 44 15.73 5.66 2.50
C GLU A 44 15.68 6.42 1.18
N ASN A 45 14.49 6.61 0.64
CA ASN A 45 14.31 7.27 -0.65
C ASN A 45 13.87 8.72 -0.53
N ASN A 46 13.82 9.27 0.69
CA ASN A 46 13.39 10.65 0.94
C ASN A 46 12.06 10.97 0.25
N ILE A 47 11.08 10.08 0.40
CA ILE A 47 9.80 10.24 -0.29
C ILE A 47 9.08 11.46 0.27
N GLN A 48 8.59 12.32 -0.64
CA GLN A 48 7.88 13.51 -0.28
C GLN A 48 6.50 13.18 0.30
N LYS A 49 6.17 13.83 1.40
CA LYS A 49 4.87 13.65 2.08
C LYS A 49 3.81 14.57 1.46
N PHE A 50 2.57 14.08 1.43
CA PHE A 50 1.46 14.80 0.81
C PHE A 50 0.59 15.57 1.80
N GLY A 51 0.75 15.30 3.12
CA GLY A 51 -0.09 15.95 4.13
C GLY A 51 -1.55 15.58 3.96
N ASP A 52 -2.42 16.59 3.91
CA ASP A 52 -3.88 16.43 3.84
C ASP A 52 -4.46 16.62 2.43
N LYS A 53 -3.60 16.68 1.41
CA LYS A 53 -4.05 16.91 0.03
C LYS A 53 -4.91 15.75 -0.50
N PRO A 54 -5.88 16.03 -1.38
CA PRO A 54 -6.62 14.95 -2.04
C PRO A 54 -5.69 14.17 -2.95
N LEU A 55 -5.85 12.85 -2.96
CA LEU A 55 -4.90 11.95 -3.60
C LEU A 55 -5.55 11.07 -4.66
N GLU A 56 -4.76 10.75 -5.67
CA GLU A 56 -5.03 9.67 -6.61
C GLU A 56 -3.94 8.62 -6.43
N VAL A 57 -4.35 7.36 -6.23
CA VAL A 57 -3.43 6.26 -5.97
C VAL A 57 -3.62 5.18 -7.03
N SER A 58 -2.53 4.76 -7.62
CA SER A 58 -2.51 3.66 -8.59
C SER A 58 -1.59 2.56 -8.07
N ILE A 59 -2.07 1.33 -8.07
CA ILE A 59 -1.37 0.19 -7.52
C ILE A 59 -1.28 -0.90 -8.59
N TRP A 60 -0.07 -1.44 -8.78
CA TRP A 60 0.16 -2.59 -9.64
C TRP A 60 0.64 -3.73 -8.76
N ILE A 61 -0.14 -4.83 -8.73
CA ILE A 61 0.21 -6.02 -7.96
C ILE A 61 0.96 -6.99 -8.89
N HIS A 62 2.15 -7.37 -8.49
CA HIS A 62 2.96 -8.38 -9.18
C HIS A 62 2.80 -9.69 -8.42
N PRO A 63 1.98 -10.65 -8.90
CA PRO A 63 1.77 -11.91 -8.18
C PRO A 63 3.09 -12.67 -7.99
N ARG A 64 3.20 -13.37 -6.87
CA ARG A 64 4.40 -14.18 -6.58
C ARG A 64 4.31 -15.59 -7.15
N SER A 65 3.14 -15.99 -7.67
CA SER A 65 2.90 -17.30 -8.23
C SER A 65 1.69 -17.23 -9.15
N LYS A 66 1.36 -18.38 -9.76
CA LYS A 66 0.14 -18.50 -10.59
C LYS A 66 -1.14 -18.53 -9.76
N VAL A 67 -1.04 -18.73 -8.45
CA VAL A 67 -2.19 -18.68 -7.55
C VAL A 67 -2.51 -17.21 -7.33
N LEU A 68 -3.68 -16.78 -7.81
CA LEU A 68 -4.05 -15.38 -7.79
C LEU A 68 -4.87 -15.06 -6.54
N MET A 69 -4.58 -13.89 -5.97
CA MET A 69 -5.34 -13.31 -4.89
C MET A 69 -6.25 -12.22 -5.46
N ASP A 70 -7.41 -12.03 -4.88
CA ASP A 70 -8.31 -10.94 -5.29
C ASP A 70 -7.59 -9.60 -5.14
N LEU A 71 -7.74 -8.71 -6.13
CA LEU A 71 -7.03 -7.44 -6.15
C LEU A 71 -7.31 -6.57 -4.93
N ASP A 72 -8.54 -6.55 -4.45
CA ASP A 72 -8.91 -5.71 -3.33
C ASP A 72 -8.31 -6.18 -1.99
N ASN A 73 -7.89 -7.44 -1.90
CA ASN A 73 -7.35 -7.99 -0.65
C ASN A 73 -6.04 -7.36 -0.22
N SER A 74 -5.30 -6.73 -1.13
CA SER A 74 -3.99 -6.13 -0.82
C SER A 74 -4.06 -4.63 -0.55
N VAL A 75 -5.15 -3.99 -0.96
CA VAL A 75 -5.24 -2.52 -0.97
C VAL A 75 -5.15 -1.94 0.43
N LYS A 76 -5.87 -2.54 1.38
CA LYS A 76 -5.92 -2.00 2.75
C LYS A 76 -4.55 -2.00 3.42
N ALA A 77 -3.79 -3.07 3.26
CA ALA A 77 -2.44 -3.16 3.82
C ALA A 77 -1.52 -2.09 3.23
N ILE A 78 -1.62 -1.87 1.92
CA ILE A 78 -0.80 -0.86 1.24
C ILE A 78 -1.15 0.54 1.74
N LEU A 79 -2.42 0.90 1.75
CA LEU A 79 -2.85 2.23 2.17
C LEU A 79 -2.55 2.50 3.65
N ASP A 80 -2.83 1.53 4.53
CA ASP A 80 -2.54 1.66 5.95
C ASP A 80 -1.04 1.83 6.21
N SER A 81 -0.21 1.09 5.49
CA SER A 81 1.24 1.16 5.67
C SER A 81 1.81 2.49 5.16
N CYS A 82 1.30 3.00 4.04
CA CYS A 82 1.69 4.31 3.52
C CYS A 82 1.26 5.45 4.47
N GLN A 83 0.06 5.36 4.99
CA GLN A 83 -0.44 6.34 5.97
C GLN A 83 0.41 6.31 7.24
N ASP A 84 0.71 5.13 7.74
CA ASP A 84 1.52 4.96 8.94
C ASP A 84 2.95 5.46 8.74
N ALA A 85 3.48 5.33 7.53
CA ALA A 85 4.80 5.86 7.18
C ALA A 85 4.79 7.40 7.03
N GLY A 86 3.63 8.02 7.16
CA GLY A 86 3.49 9.47 7.12
C GLY A 86 3.36 10.07 5.74
N LEU A 87 3.11 9.26 4.69
CA LEU A 87 2.99 9.77 3.34
C LEU A 87 1.77 10.68 3.18
N PHE A 88 0.71 10.40 3.90
CA PHE A 88 -0.50 11.22 3.94
C PHE A 88 -1.17 11.04 5.32
N ASP A 89 -2.10 11.91 5.63
CA ASP A 89 -2.69 11.96 6.98
C ASP A 89 -3.75 10.88 7.20
N ASP A 90 -4.58 10.61 6.18
CA ASP A 90 -5.69 9.66 6.30
C ASP A 90 -6.07 9.13 4.92
N ASP A 91 -6.39 7.85 4.82
CA ASP A 91 -6.75 7.24 3.54
C ASP A 91 -8.10 7.74 2.98
N VAL A 92 -8.90 8.46 3.78
CA VAL A 92 -10.09 9.15 3.27
C VAL A 92 -9.75 10.24 2.24
N GLN A 93 -8.48 10.67 2.20
CA GLN A 93 -8.00 11.64 1.21
C GLN A 93 -7.95 11.06 -0.20
N VAL A 94 -7.99 9.73 -0.34
CA VAL A 94 -7.90 9.07 -1.65
C VAL A 94 -9.23 9.25 -2.37
N GLN A 95 -9.21 10.04 -3.44
CA GLN A 95 -10.39 10.35 -4.24
C GLN A 95 -10.53 9.42 -5.44
N ALA A 96 -9.43 8.88 -5.92
CA ALA A 96 -9.41 7.93 -7.02
C ALA A 96 -8.40 6.83 -6.71
N LEU A 97 -8.82 5.60 -6.92
CA LEU A 97 -8.01 4.42 -6.64
C LEU A 97 -8.07 3.48 -7.84
N HIS A 98 -6.89 3.14 -8.36
CA HIS A 98 -6.76 2.24 -9.49
C HIS A 98 -5.89 1.05 -9.07
N VAL A 99 -6.37 -0.16 -9.30
CA VAL A 99 -5.64 -1.38 -8.92
C VAL A 99 -5.54 -2.30 -10.13
N PHE A 100 -4.34 -2.70 -10.46
CA PHE A 100 -4.04 -3.55 -11.61
C PHE A 100 -3.26 -4.78 -11.19
N ARG A 101 -3.50 -5.88 -11.89
CA ARG A 101 -2.66 -7.08 -11.78
C ARG A 101 -1.72 -7.10 -12.97
N THR A 102 -0.45 -7.34 -12.72
CA THR A 102 0.56 -7.46 -13.77
C THR A 102 1.12 -8.87 -13.79
N ASP A 103 2.14 -9.08 -14.62
CA ASP A 103 2.81 -10.38 -14.70
C ASP A 103 3.44 -10.76 -13.36
N SER A 104 3.42 -12.06 -13.06
CA SER A 104 4.03 -12.56 -11.84
C SER A 104 5.55 -12.41 -11.90
N VAL A 105 6.13 -12.14 -10.74
CA VAL A 105 7.58 -12.08 -10.57
C VAL A 105 7.97 -12.94 -9.39
N LYS A 106 9.20 -13.43 -9.39
CA LYS A 106 9.70 -14.24 -8.28
C LYS A 106 9.65 -13.43 -6.98
N GLY A 107 8.98 -14.00 -5.98
CA GLY A 107 8.81 -13.32 -4.69
C GLY A 107 7.65 -12.32 -4.66
N GLY A 108 7.11 -11.95 -5.81
CA GLY A 108 6.04 -10.97 -5.90
C GLY A 108 6.47 -9.56 -5.57
N GLY A 109 5.53 -8.65 -5.58
CA GLY A 109 5.78 -7.26 -5.22
C GLY A 109 4.59 -6.39 -5.56
N CYS A 110 4.74 -5.09 -5.32
CA CYS A 110 3.78 -4.12 -5.82
C CYS A 110 4.45 -2.79 -6.11
N SER A 111 3.89 -2.07 -7.04
CA SER A 111 4.30 -0.71 -7.36
C SER A 111 3.15 0.23 -7.05
N VAL A 112 3.44 1.34 -6.41
CA VAL A 112 2.41 2.30 -5.99
C VAL A 112 2.79 3.67 -6.51
N ILE A 113 1.85 4.33 -7.19
CA ILE A 113 2.02 5.73 -7.57
C ILE A 113 1.01 6.54 -6.77
N ILE A 114 1.52 7.51 -6.03
CA ILE A 114 0.69 8.45 -5.28
C ILE A 114 0.89 9.83 -5.89
N GLU A 115 -0.20 10.50 -6.21
CA GLU A 115 -0.15 11.84 -6.76
C GLU A 115 -1.33 12.67 -6.24
N GLU A 116 -1.20 13.97 -6.32
CA GLU A 116 -2.28 14.86 -5.95
C GLU A 116 -3.44 14.70 -6.94
N PHE A 117 -4.65 14.58 -6.41
CA PHE A 117 -5.85 14.43 -7.25
C PHE A 117 -6.27 15.77 -7.81
N HIS A 118 -6.47 15.82 -9.13
CA HIS A 118 -6.97 16.98 -9.82
C HIS A 118 -8.28 16.61 -10.53
N PRO A 119 -9.43 17.06 -10.01
CA PRO A 119 -10.70 16.77 -10.68
C PRO A 119 -10.75 17.44 -12.05
N VAL A 120 -11.35 16.76 -13.00
CA VAL A 120 -11.50 17.24 -14.37
C VAL A 120 -12.62 18.26 -14.45
#